data_48a28b28d39f720bce00a60a76fbe4d8
#
_entry.id   48a28b28d39f720bce00a60a76fbe4d8
#
_cell.length_a   1.000
_cell.length_b   1.000
_cell.length_c   1.000
_cell.angle_alpha   90.00
_cell.angle_beta   90.00
_cell.angle_gamma   90.00
#
_symmetry.space_group_name_H-M   'P 1'
#
loop_
_entity.id
_entity.type
_entity.pdbx_description
1 polymer ?
#
loop_
_entity_poly.entity_id
_entity_poly.type
_entity_poly.pdbx_seq_one_letter_code
_entity_poly.pdbx_strand_id
1 'polypeptide(L)'
;LSNTTLQGWGRGTWGQGPWNEEIDVVVTGVQGTTGLGTPLGLPGIFVNTTGVSATTAISQTGASTVTFTVTVVSGNPSNHPYYNQGSTNKYAIGGSTATSDVTLTMYEGNTYRFDQSDSSNDGHPINLYEDKDKNTTYTSGVSYNIDGSSVSQSSYVDTSTFNAGTTRYVEITVPDGAPTLHYQCYNHALMGYLANTLGIPNVATTTGAPVTGNVGTTAVGSESVVAS
;
A
#
# COMPACT_ATOMS: atom_id res chain seq x y z
N LEU A 1 -0.42 47.85 12.26
CA LEU A 1 0.71 46.94 12.19
C LEU A 1 1.89 47.64 12.87
N SER A 2 2.17 47.29 14.14
CA SER A 2 3.32 47.80 14.88
C SER A 2 4.56 47.03 14.43
N ASN A 3 5.48 47.75 13.86
CA ASN A 3 6.76 47.20 13.44
C ASN A 3 7.65 47.07 14.68
N THR A 4 7.65 45.88 15.29
CA THR A 4 8.57 45.60 16.39
C THR A 4 9.94 45.27 15.81
N THR A 5 10.81 46.23 15.86
CA THR A 5 12.24 46.07 15.49
C THR A 5 12.88 45.11 16.52
N LEU A 6 13.24 43.94 16.10
CA LEU A 6 14.04 43.03 16.93
C LEU A 6 15.38 43.68 17.24
N GLN A 7 15.63 43.97 18.51
CA GLN A 7 16.91 44.46 18.98
C GLN A 7 17.79 43.27 19.34
N GLY A 8 18.66 42.90 18.42
CA GLY A 8 19.73 41.95 18.69
C GLY A 8 21.01 42.64 19.14
N TRP A 9 21.97 41.90 19.66
CA TRP A 9 23.30 42.35 20.02
C TRP A 9 23.93 43.18 18.88
N GLY A 10 24.22 44.46 19.17
CA GLY A 10 24.85 45.37 18.20
C GLY A 10 23.92 46.36 17.52
N ARG A 11 22.62 46.42 17.85
CA ARG A 11 21.65 47.37 17.30
C ARG A 11 21.04 48.26 18.38
N GLY A 12 21.80 49.06 18.99
CA GLY A 12 21.37 50.07 19.96
C GLY A 12 22.55 50.64 20.70
N THR A 13 22.42 51.91 21.17
CA THR A 13 23.44 52.57 21.97
C THR A 13 23.55 51.82 23.32
N TRP A 14 24.75 51.50 23.72
CA TRP A 14 25.06 50.90 24.99
C TRP A 14 24.44 51.75 26.14
N GLY A 15 23.61 51.10 26.98
CA GLY A 15 23.05 51.72 28.17
C GLY A 15 21.56 52.11 28.07
N GLN A 16 20.85 51.77 27.00
CA GLN A 16 19.41 52.01 26.88
C GLN A 16 18.65 50.70 27.00
N GLY A 17 18.32 50.32 28.19
CA GLY A 17 17.43 49.21 28.56
C GLY A 17 17.77 48.68 29.94
N PRO A 18 16.79 48.29 30.75
CA PRO A 18 17.03 47.67 32.03
C PRO A 18 17.76 46.34 31.83
N TRP A 19 18.83 46.17 32.53
CA TRP A 19 19.54 44.90 32.62
C TRP A 19 18.66 43.94 33.41
N ASN A 20 18.30 42.80 32.81
CA ASN A 20 17.57 41.72 33.47
C ASN A 20 16.03 41.77 33.35
N GLU A 21 15.48 42.31 32.27
CA GLU A 21 14.07 42.03 31.92
C GLU A 21 14.01 40.93 30.85
N GLU A 22 13.21 39.89 31.09
CA GLU A 22 12.88 38.89 30.10
C GLU A 22 12.12 39.56 28.95
N ILE A 23 12.64 39.43 27.75
CA ILE A 23 11.94 39.85 26.55
C ILE A 23 11.02 38.70 26.14
N ASP A 24 9.74 38.83 26.39
CA ASP A 24 8.73 37.91 25.87
C ASP A 24 8.68 38.01 24.35
N VAL A 25 9.36 37.08 23.67
CA VAL A 25 9.20 36.90 22.24
C VAL A 25 7.98 36.02 21.98
N VAL A 26 6.84 36.67 21.79
CA VAL A 26 5.64 35.97 21.34
C VAL A 26 5.82 35.64 19.87
N VAL A 27 6.20 34.40 19.58
CA VAL A 27 6.18 33.87 18.22
C VAL A 27 4.75 33.48 17.90
N THR A 28 3.99 34.39 17.31
CA THR A 28 2.67 34.06 16.76
C THR A 28 2.89 33.32 15.46
N GLY A 29 2.72 32.02 15.56
CA GLY A 29 2.43 31.08 14.47
C GLY A 29 3.20 31.27 13.17
N VAL A 30 4.28 30.49 12.98
CA VAL A 30 4.77 30.21 11.64
C VAL A 30 3.91 29.08 11.08
N GLN A 31 3.01 29.40 10.17
CA GLN A 31 2.32 28.40 9.37
C GLN A 31 3.33 27.78 8.40
N GLY A 32 3.86 26.62 8.75
CA GLY A 32 4.61 25.81 7.82
C GLY A 32 3.64 24.93 7.02
N THR A 33 3.43 25.23 5.76
CA THR A 33 2.79 24.29 4.83
C THR A 33 3.86 23.30 4.40
N THR A 34 3.83 22.10 4.97
CA THR A 34 4.56 20.97 4.43
C THR A 34 3.73 20.38 3.28
N GLY A 35 4.11 20.68 2.06
CA GLY A 35 3.60 19.97 0.90
C GLY A 35 4.29 18.62 0.82
N LEU A 36 3.59 17.54 1.16
CA LEU A 36 4.01 16.19 0.78
C LEU A 36 3.75 16.08 -0.71
N GLY A 37 4.83 15.94 -1.50
CA GLY A 37 4.70 15.48 -2.88
C GLY A 37 3.99 14.11 -2.89
N THR A 38 3.37 13.77 -4.02
CA THR A 38 2.66 12.50 -4.21
C THR A 38 3.39 11.35 -3.54
N PRO A 39 2.82 10.71 -2.49
CA PRO A 39 3.48 9.60 -1.85
C PRO A 39 3.50 8.43 -2.82
N LEU A 40 4.67 8.09 -3.33
CA LEU A 40 4.93 6.73 -3.77
C LEU A 40 4.73 5.89 -2.52
N GLY A 41 3.83 4.91 -2.56
CA GLY A 41 3.50 4.10 -1.41
C GLY A 41 4.73 3.35 -0.90
N LEU A 42 5.45 3.98 0.03
CA LEU A 42 6.51 3.35 0.80
C LEU A 42 5.91 2.99 2.16
N PRO A 43 5.99 1.73 2.58
CA PRO A 43 5.58 1.35 3.93
C PRO A 43 6.53 1.97 4.96
N GLY A 44 5.96 2.66 5.92
CA GLY A 44 6.63 3.08 7.15
C GLY A 44 7.37 4.41 7.08
N ILE A 45 6.62 5.54 7.15
CA ILE A 45 7.21 6.82 7.50
C ILE A 45 6.98 7.04 8.99
N PHE A 46 8.04 6.99 9.79
CA PHE A 46 7.98 7.39 11.19
C PHE A 46 8.29 8.88 11.26
N VAL A 47 7.30 9.70 11.60
CA VAL A 47 7.51 11.11 11.93
C VAL A 47 7.55 11.22 13.44
N ASN A 48 8.75 11.37 14.00
CA ASN A 48 8.92 11.62 15.43
C ASN A 48 8.88 13.13 15.67
N THR A 49 7.72 13.65 16.08
CA THR A 49 7.57 15.07 16.46
C THR A 49 7.70 15.21 17.96
N THR A 50 8.84 15.70 18.43
CA THR A 50 9.01 16.11 19.82
C THR A 50 8.58 17.57 19.96
N GLY A 51 7.45 17.82 20.63
CA GLY A 51 7.13 19.11 21.17
C GLY A 51 6.04 19.96 20.51
N VAL A 52 5.27 19.45 19.54
CA VAL A 52 4.05 20.10 19.03
C VAL A 52 3.02 19.01 18.80
N SER A 53 1.81 19.15 19.37
CA SER A 53 0.74 18.24 19.01
C SER A 53 0.27 18.58 17.59
N ALA A 54 0.85 17.93 16.62
CA ALA A 54 0.35 17.92 15.27
C ALA A 54 -0.49 16.64 15.12
N THR A 55 -1.78 16.78 14.93
CA THR A 55 -2.62 15.67 14.50
C THR A 55 -2.39 15.53 13.00
N THR A 56 -1.43 14.72 12.63
CA THR A 56 -1.30 14.29 11.23
C THR A 56 -2.27 13.14 11.03
N ALA A 57 -3.43 13.42 10.52
CA ALA A 57 -4.24 12.38 9.91
C ALA A 57 -3.58 12.07 8.56
N ILE A 58 -2.86 10.96 8.46
CA ILE A 58 -2.54 10.41 7.16
C ILE A 58 -3.85 9.80 6.66
N SER A 59 -4.60 10.60 5.92
CA SER A 59 -5.70 10.07 5.15
C SER A 59 -5.07 9.20 4.07
N GLN A 60 -5.33 7.90 4.11
CA GLN A 60 -5.06 7.04 2.98
C GLN A 60 -5.84 7.63 1.81
N THR A 61 -5.14 8.29 0.90
CA THR A 61 -5.76 8.83 -0.31
C THR A 61 -6.22 7.65 -1.15
N GLY A 62 -7.52 7.44 -1.15
CA GLY A 62 -8.30 6.56 -2.00
C GLY A 62 -7.70 5.18 -2.25
N ALA A 63 -8.48 4.13 -2.06
CA ALA A 63 -8.09 2.76 -2.41
C ALA A 63 -7.45 2.73 -3.80
N SER A 64 -6.15 2.52 -3.86
CA SER A 64 -5.43 2.39 -5.12
C SER A 64 -5.69 1.00 -5.68
N THR A 65 -6.11 0.89 -6.93
CA THR A 65 -6.20 -0.40 -7.60
C THR A 65 -4.85 -0.74 -8.22
N VAL A 66 -4.24 -1.82 -7.76
CA VAL A 66 -3.03 -2.39 -8.35
C VAL A 66 -3.45 -3.50 -9.31
N THR A 67 -3.04 -3.41 -10.57
CA THR A 67 -3.38 -4.42 -11.57
C THR A 67 -2.21 -5.37 -11.82
N PHE A 68 -2.47 -6.65 -11.65
CA PHE A 68 -1.60 -7.75 -12.04
C PHE A 68 -2.05 -8.29 -13.40
N THR A 69 -1.31 -8.04 -14.45
CA THR A 69 -1.54 -8.70 -15.74
C THR A 69 -1.14 -10.17 -15.61
N VAL A 70 -2.06 -11.07 -15.92
CA VAL A 70 -1.87 -12.52 -15.82
C VAL A 70 -1.76 -13.12 -17.21
N THR A 71 -0.76 -13.99 -17.41
CA THR A 71 -0.63 -14.83 -18.59
C THR A 71 -0.43 -16.27 -18.19
N VAL A 72 -0.69 -17.22 -19.08
CA VAL A 72 -0.45 -18.65 -18.85
C VAL A 72 0.72 -19.12 -19.68
N VAL A 73 1.70 -19.71 -19.01
CA VAL A 73 2.87 -20.35 -19.62
C VAL A 73 2.70 -21.86 -19.56
N SER A 74 2.72 -22.51 -20.73
CA SER A 74 2.63 -23.96 -20.86
C SER A 74 4.00 -24.62 -20.80
N GLY A 75 4.02 -25.96 -20.70
CA GLY A 75 5.25 -26.74 -20.77
C GLY A 75 5.97 -26.93 -19.45
N ASN A 76 5.28 -26.74 -18.33
CA ASN A 76 5.79 -26.98 -16.98
C ASN A 76 7.10 -26.23 -16.70
N PRO A 77 7.05 -24.89 -16.63
CA PRO A 77 8.24 -24.06 -16.44
C PRO A 77 8.98 -24.39 -15.14
N SER A 78 10.26 -24.69 -15.26
CA SER A 78 11.08 -25.18 -14.14
C SER A 78 11.37 -24.16 -13.05
N ASN A 79 11.16 -22.88 -13.33
CA ASN A 79 11.33 -21.79 -12.38
C ASN A 79 10.07 -21.48 -11.56
N HIS A 80 8.93 -22.17 -11.82
CA HIS A 80 7.73 -22.00 -11.01
C HIS A 80 7.84 -22.78 -9.69
N PRO A 81 7.37 -22.23 -8.55
CA PRO A 81 7.45 -22.91 -7.24
C PRO A 81 6.78 -24.28 -7.22
N TYR A 82 5.74 -24.49 -8.05
CA TYR A 82 5.09 -25.80 -8.22
C TYR A 82 5.55 -26.53 -9.50
N TYR A 83 6.82 -26.44 -9.83
CA TYR A 83 7.41 -27.25 -10.91
C TYR A 83 7.16 -28.73 -10.67
N ASN A 84 6.77 -29.48 -11.70
CA ASN A 84 6.41 -30.91 -11.64
C ASN A 84 5.25 -31.25 -10.66
N GLN A 85 4.43 -30.28 -10.30
CA GLN A 85 3.28 -30.47 -9.44
C GLN A 85 2.01 -29.91 -10.11
N GLY A 86 0.90 -30.67 -10.05
CA GLY A 86 -0.37 -30.26 -10.61
C GLY A 86 -0.34 -30.06 -12.13
N SER A 87 -0.92 -28.94 -12.60
CA SER A 87 -0.96 -28.61 -14.03
C SER A 87 0.42 -28.34 -14.59
N THR A 88 0.65 -28.70 -15.87
CA THR A 88 1.82 -28.28 -16.63
C THR A 88 1.74 -26.82 -17.09
N ASN A 89 0.56 -26.21 -17.01
CA ASN A 89 0.36 -24.78 -17.24
C ASN A 89 0.55 -24.02 -15.93
N LYS A 90 1.24 -22.88 -15.98
CA LYS A 90 1.50 -22.04 -14.82
C LYS A 90 1.18 -20.58 -15.13
N TYR A 91 0.74 -19.82 -14.12
CA TYR A 91 0.58 -18.39 -14.27
C TYR A 91 1.92 -17.68 -14.23
N ALA A 92 2.04 -16.66 -15.07
CA ALA A 92 3.04 -15.61 -14.98
C ALA A 92 2.33 -14.29 -14.67
N ILE A 93 2.93 -13.50 -13.79
CA ILE A 93 2.36 -12.25 -13.29
C ILE A 93 3.16 -11.06 -13.83
N GLY A 94 2.48 -9.94 -14.10
CA GLY A 94 3.10 -8.72 -14.62
C GLY A 94 3.27 -8.69 -16.14
N GLY A 95 2.51 -9.52 -16.87
CA GLY A 95 2.57 -9.58 -18.35
C GLY A 95 3.86 -10.22 -18.88
N SER A 96 4.64 -10.84 -18.02
CA SER A 96 5.88 -11.58 -18.35
C SER A 96 5.56 -13.03 -18.70
N THR A 97 6.53 -13.72 -19.30
CA THR A 97 6.54 -15.18 -19.38
C THR A 97 7.29 -15.83 -18.22
N ALA A 98 7.84 -15.02 -17.30
CA ALA A 98 8.53 -15.50 -16.12
C ALA A 98 7.52 -16.02 -15.08
N THR A 99 7.79 -17.20 -14.57
CA THR A 99 6.97 -17.86 -13.54
C THR A 99 7.68 -17.96 -12.20
N SER A 100 8.83 -17.29 -12.03
CA SER A 100 9.63 -17.32 -10.80
C SER A 100 9.13 -16.36 -9.72
N ASP A 101 8.67 -15.17 -10.11
CA ASP A 101 8.30 -14.09 -9.20
C ASP A 101 6.77 -14.01 -9.05
N VAL A 102 6.17 -15.13 -8.66
CA VAL A 102 4.71 -15.28 -8.57
C VAL A 102 4.18 -15.14 -7.15
N THR A 103 5.04 -14.88 -6.17
CA THR A 103 4.60 -14.50 -4.82
C THR A 103 4.17 -13.05 -4.81
N LEU A 104 2.93 -12.79 -4.45
CA LEU A 104 2.38 -11.45 -4.38
C LEU A 104 2.35 -10.93 -2.95
N THR A 105 2.43 -9.63 -2.80
CA THR A 105 2.16 -8.94 -1.54
C THR A 105 0.99 -8.00 -1.74
N MET A 106 -0.03 -8.16 -0.92
CA MET A 106 -1.24 -7.35 -0.93
C MET A 106 -1.44 -6.72 0.45
N TYR A 107 -1.74 -5.43 0.49
CA TYR A 107 -2.00 -4.72 1.75
C TYR A 107 -3.50 -4.56 1.98
N GLU A 108 -3.92 -4.71 3.21
CA GLU A 108 -5.29 -4.48 3.65
C GLU A 108 -5.79 -3.09 3.23
N GLY A 109 -7.07 -2.97 2.90
CA GLY A 109 -7.69 -1.73 2.42
C GLY A 109 -7.39 -1.37 0.96
N ASN A 110 -6.41 -1.98 0.31
CA ASN A 110 -6.12 -1.78 -1.11
C ASN A 110 -6.88 -2.77 -1.99
N THR A 111 -7.11 -2.37 -3.25
CA THR A 111 -7.73 -3.23 -4.25
C THR A 111 -6.69 -3.78 -5.21
N TYR A 112 -6.75 -5.07 -5.47
CA TYR A 112 -5.86 -5.77 -6.39
C TYR A 112 -6.70 -6.47 -7.46
N ARG A 113 -6.33 -6.20 -8.72
CA ARG A 113 -6.98 -6.77 -9.89
C ARG A 113 -6.06 -7.78 -10.56
N PHE A 114 -6.56 -8.99 -10.79
CA PHE A 114 -5.93 -10.01 -11.61
C PHE A 114 -6.56 -9.94 -13.00
N ASP A 115 -5.89 -9.24 -13.90
CA ASP A 115 -6.34 -9.07 -15.29
C ASP A 115 -5.98 -10.31 -16.10
N GLN A 116 -7.02 -11.03 -16.54
CA GLN A 116 -6.94 -12.25 -17.33
C GLN A 116 -7.43 -12.05 -18.77
N SER A 117 -7.37 -10.82 -19.29
CA SER A 117 -7.83 -10.49 -20.64
C SER A 117 -6.98 -11.12 -21.74
N ASP A 118 -5.74 -11.52 -21.43
CA ASP A 118 -4.88 -12.22 -22.39
C ASP A 118 -5.46 -13.61 -22.73
N SER A 119 -5.47 -13.97 -24.02
CA SER A 119 -6.07 -15.21 -24.52
C SER A 119 -5.39 -16.49 -24.01
N SER A 120 -4.16 -16.40 -23.52
CA SER A 120 -3.50 -17.54 -22.86
C SER A 120 -4.25 -18.03 -21.61
N ASN A 121 -5.09 -17.15 -21.02
CA ASN A 121 -5.93 -17.50 -19.87
C ASN A 121 -7.19 -18.30 -20.24
N ASP A 122 -7.47 -18.56 -21.52
CA ASP A 122 -8.66 -19.32 -21.92
C ASP A 122 -8.71 -20.69 -21.24
N GLY A 123 -9.82 -20.96 -20.54
CA GLY A 123 -9.98 -22.17 -19.72
C GLY A 123 -9.29 -22.14 -18.35
N HIS A 124 -8.67 -21.01 -18.00
CA HIS A 124 -7.90 -20.86 -16.77
C HIS A 124 -8.37 -19.68 -15.87
N PRO A 125 -9.66 -19.64 -15.48
CA PRO A 125 -10.13 -18.56 -14.60
C PRO A 125 -9.47 -18.68 -13.22
N ILE A 126 -8.96 -17.53 -12.69
CA ILE A 126 -8.45 -17.44 -11.33
C ILE A 126 -9.60 -17.39 -10.33
N ASN A 127 -9.39 -18.08 -9.21
CA ASN A 127 -10.16 -17.92 -8.00
C ASN A 127 -9.21 -17.81 -6.79
N LEU A 128 -9.68 -17.20 -5.70
CA LEU A 128 -8.90 -17.03 -4.48
C LEU A 128 -9.29 -18.09 -3.45
N TYR A 129 -8.29 -18.63 -2.77
CA TYR A 129 -8.45 -19.69 -1.79
C TYR A 129 -7.61 -19.43 -0.54
N GLU A 130 -8.01 -20.01 0.58
CA GLU A 130 -7.24 -19.97 1.82
C GLU A 130 -6.10 -21.01 1.84
N ASP A 131 -6.12 -21.97 0.90
CA ASP A 131 -5.13 -23.02 0.80
C ASP A 131 -4.80 -23.37 -0.67
N LYS A 132 -3.60 -23.93 -0.87
CA LYS A 132 -3.08 -24.29 -2.20
C LYS A 132 -3.89 -25.40 -2.89
N ASP A 133 -4.58 -26.23 -2.11
CA ASP A 133 -5.31 -27.41 -2.61
C ASP A 133 -6.78 -27.08 -2.92
N LYS A 134 -7.17 -25.80 -2.76
CA LYS A 134 -8.48 -25.24 -3.11
C LYS A 134 -9.65 -25.80 -2.29
N ASN A 135 -9.40 -26.20 -1.04
CA ASN A 135 -10.45 -26.74 -0.16
C ASN A 135 -11.41 -25.64 0.30
N THR A 136 -10.88 -24.44 0.55
CA THR A 136 -11.68 -23.31 1.05
C THR A 136 -11.57 -22.13 0.09
N THR A 137 -12.66 -21.80 -0.58
CA THR A 137 -12.75 -20.60 -1.41
C THR A 137 -12.84 -19.35 -0.55
N TYR A 138 -12.01 -18.37 -0.84
CA TYR A 138 -12.06 -17.07 -0.21
C TYR A 138 -12.93 -16.11 -1.00
N THR A 139 -13.92 -15.49 -0.35
CA THR A 139 -14.92 -14.64 -1.02
C THR A 139 -15.01 -13.22 -0.47
N SER A 140 -14.41 -12.94 0.70
CA SER A 140 -14.53 -11.64 1.33
C SER A 140 -13.79 -10.56 0.53
N GLY A 141 -14.48 -9.51 0.15
CA GLY A 141 -13.95 -8.43 -0.67
C GLY A 141 -13.67 -8.79 -2.13
N VAL A 142 -14.04 -10.01 -2.58
CA VAL A 142 -13.79 -10.50 -3.94
C VAL A 142 -14.95 -10.16 -4.88
N SER A 143 -14.64 -9.73 -6.09
CA SER A 143 -15.58 -9.47 -7.17
C SER A 143 -15.03 -9.98 -8.50
N TYR A 144 -15.94 -10.26 -9.44
CA TYR A 144 -15.62 -10.80 -10.75
C TYR A 144 -16.23 -9.92 -11.85
N ASN A 145 -15.50 -9.75 -12.95
CA ASN A 145 -15.96 -8.94 -14.06
C ASN A 145 -15.63 -9.57 -15.41
N ILE A 146 -16.58 -9.50 -16.32
CA ILE A 146 -16.42 -9.85 -17.73
C ILE A 146 -17.01 -8.71 -18.57
N ASP A 147 -16.22 -8.15 -19.47
CA ASP A 147 -16.60 -7.09 -20.42
C ASP A 147 -17.27 -5.88 -19.74
N GLY A 148 -16.69 -5.46 -18.61
CA GLY A 148 -17.17 -4.31 -17.84
C GLY A 148 -18.39 -4.59 -16.96
N SER A 149 -18.95 -5.81 -17.01
CA SER A 149 -20.10 -6.21 -16.20
C SER A 149 -19.68 -7.06 -15.00
N SER A 150 -20.20 -6.73 -13.82
CA SER A 150 -20.05 -7.60 -12.65
C SER A 150 -20.81 -8.90 -12.86
N VAL A 151 -20.15 -10.02 -12.62
CA VAL A 151 -20.72 -11.36 -12.75
C VAL A 151 -20.57 -12.16 -11.45
N SER A 152 -21.37 -13.23 -11.33
CA SER A 152 -21.18 -14.16 -10.21
C SER A 152 -19.89 -14.97 -10.37
N GLN A 153 -19.34 -15.48 -9.26
CA GLN A 153 -18.23 -16.42 -9.31
C GLN A 153 -18.52 -17.60 -10.25
N SER A 154 -19.71 -18.19 -10.14
CA SER A 154 -20.09 -19.34 -10.96
C SER A 154 -20.09 -19.01 -12.45
N SER A 155 -20.50 -17.80 -12.85
CA SER A 155 -20.43 -17.34 -14.23
C SER A 155 -18.99 -17.08 -14.67
N TYR A 156 -18.16 -16.51 -13.79
CA TYR A 156 -16.76 -16.22 -14.09
C TYR A 156 -15.94 -17.48 -14.34
N VAL A 157 -16.19 -18.54 -13.55
CA VAL A 157 -15.44 -19.80 -13.67
C VAL A 157 -16.03 -20.78 -14.69
N ASP A 158 -17.21 -20.47 -15.22
CA ASP A 158 -17.76 -21.20 -16.36
C ASP A 158 -16.90 -20.97 -17.60
N THR A 159 -16.30 -22.04 -18.12
CA THR A 159 -15.30 -21.94 -19.19
C THR A 159 -15.87 -21.27 -20.46
N SER A 160 -17.12 -21.51 -20.78
CA SER A 160 -17.74 -20.94 -21.99
C SER A 160 -17.98 -19.44 -21.84
N THR A 161 -18.48 -19.02 -20.69
CA THR A 161 -18.71 -17.62 -20.36
C THR A 161 -17.37 -16.87 -20.23
N PHE A 162 -16.41 -17.45 -19.54
CA PHE A 162 -15.08 -16.85 -19.36
C PHE A 162 -14.36 -16.64 -20.69
N ASN A 163 -14.31 -17.65 -21.54
CA ASN A 163 -13.61 -17.58 -22.83
C ASN A 163 -14.29 -16.67 -23.85
N ALA A 164 -15.60 -16.43 -23.70
CA ALA A 164 -16.32 -15.50 -24.58
C ALA A 164 -16.00 -14.02 -24.27
N GLY A 165 -15.54 -13.72 -23.04
CA GLY A 165 -15.21 -12.37 -22.64
C GLY A 165 -13.90 -11.88 -23.23
N THR A 166 -13.88 -10.62 -23.66
CA THR A 166 -12.68 -9.93 -24.17
C THR A 166 -11.86 -9.35 -23.02
N THR A 167 -12.53 -8.77 -22.03
CA THR A 167 -11.90 -8.27 -20.80
C THR A 167 -12.40 -9.08 -19.62
N ARG A 168 -11.47 -9.62 -18.85
CA ARG A 168 -11.80 -10.55 -17.77
C ARG A 168 -10.89 -10.30 -16.57
N TYR A 169 -11.46 -10.07 -15.39
CA TYR A 169 -10.64 -9.93 -14.18
C TYR A 169 -11.39 -10.33 -12.93
N VAL A 170 -10.63 -10.76 -11.94
CA VAL A 170 -11.06 -10.85 -10.55
C VAL A 170 -10.39 -9.76 -9.75
N GLU A 171 -11.14 -9.12 -8.88
CA GLU A 171 -10.63 -8.12 -7.95
C GLU A 171 -10.84 -8.56 -6.51
N ILE A 172 -9.93 -8.13 -5.66
CA ILE A 172 -10.09 -8.20 -4.21
C ILE A 172 -9.77 -6.85 -3.61
N THR A 173 -10.69 -6.28 -2.83
CA THR A 173 -10.35 -5.27 -1.84
C THR A 173 -10.03 -6.01 -0.56
N VAL A 174 -8.74 -6.04 -0.19
CA VAL A 174 -8.25 -6.86 0.92
C VAL A 174 -8.85 -6.39 2.24
N PRO A 175 -9.68 -7.19 2.90
CA PRO A 175 -10.25 -6.83 4.19
C PRO A 175 -9.21 -6.86 5.32
N ASP A 176 -9.51 -6.16 6.42
CA ASP A 176 -8.71 -6.26 7.64
C ASP A 176 -8.68 -7.71 8.16
N GLY A 177 -7.50 -8.19 8.51
CA GLY A 177 -7.30 -9.55 9.00
C GLY A 177 -7.45 -10.66 7.95
N ALA A 178 -7.38 -10.31 6.66
CA ALA A 178 -7.39 -11.32 5.60
C ALA A 178 -6.22 -12.30 5.77
N PRO A 179 -6.45 -13.63 5.67
CA PRO A 179 -5.38 -14.61 5.74
C PRO A 179 -4.48 -14.53 4.50
N THR A 180 -3.30 -15.12 4.55
CA THR A 180 -2.54 -15.38 3.32
C THR A 180 -3.39 -16.17 2.35
N LEU A 181 -3.47 -15.70 1.12
CA LEU A 181 -4.31 -16.28 0.08
C LEU A 181 -3.48 -17.02 -0.97
N HIS A 182 -4.17 -17.88 -1.70
CA HIS A 182 -3.64 -18.58 -2.87
C HIS A 182 -4.49 -18.19 -4.08
N TYR A 183 -3.89 -17.53 -5.08
CA TYR A 183 -4.55 -17.36 -6.36
C TYR A 183 -4.29 -18.59 -7.21
N GLN A 184 -5.34 -19.32 -7.53
CA GLN A 184 -5.25 -20.59 -8.23
C GLN A 184 -6.25 -20.66 -9.40
N CYS A 185 -5.92 -21.43 -10.42
CA CYS A 185 -6.89 -21.76 -11.46
C CYS A 185 -8.04 -22.58 -10.86
N TYR A 186 -9.27 -22.20 -11.17
CA TYR A 186 -10.45 -22.98 -10.74
C TYR A 186 -10.42 -24.39 -11.30
N ASN A 187 -10.09 -24.53 -12.60
CA ASN A 187 -10.14 -25.80 -13.31
C ASN A 187 -8.91 -26.70 -13.06
N HIS A 188 -7.75 -26.13 -12.79
CA HIS A 188 -6.49 -26.87 -12.74
C HIS A 188 -5.75 -26.60 -11.42
N ALA A 189 -5.04 -27.62 -10.93
CA ALA A 189 -4.30 -27.51 -9.68
C ALA A 189 -2.92 -26.84 -9.87
N LEU A 190 -2.52 -26.06 -8.87
CA LEU A 190 -1.16 -25.54 -8.70
C LEU A 190 -0.62 -24.76 -9.90
N MET A 191 -1.48 -23.93 -10.51
CA MET A 191 -1.09 -23.00 -11.59
C MET A 191 -0.58 -21.66 -11.06
N GLY A 192 -1.15 -21.19 -9.96
CA GLY A 192 -0.76 -19.95 -9.26
C GLY A 192 0.07 -20.22 -8.02
N TYR A 193 0.19 -19.19 -7.15
CA TYR A 193 1.00 -19.29 -5.94
C TYR A 193 0.41 -18.45 -4.81
N LEU A 194 1.26 -17.99 -3.91
CA LEU A 194 0.90 -17.22 -2.72
C LEU A 194 0.58 -15.75 -3.03
N ALA A 195 -0.42 -15.23 -2.35
CA ALA A 195 -0.67 -13.81 -2.19
C ALA A 195 -0.67 -13.49 -0.69
N ASN A 196 0.44 -13.00 -0.19
CA ASN A 196 0.59 -12.60 1.20
C ASN A 196 -0.25 -11.34 1.45
N THR A 197 -1.14 -11.39 2.43
CA THR A 197 -1.92 -10.26 2.89
C THR A 197 -1.23 -9.66 4.11
N LEU A 198 -0.99 -8.38 4.08
CA LEU A 198 -0.32 -7.67 5.15
C LEU A 198 -1.22 -6.53 5.64
N GLY A 199 -1.30 -6.38 6.95
CA GLY A 199 -1.90 -5.20 7.56
C GLY A 199 -1.18 -3.93 7.08
N ILE A 200 -1.92 -2.84 6.96
CA ILE A 200 -1.27 -1.54 6.77
C ILE A 200 -0.43 -1.30 8.03
N PRO A 201 0.87 -0.97 7.90
CA PRO A 201 1.68 -0.66 9.06
C PRO A 201 0.98 0.44 9.86
N ASN A 202 0.52 0.11 11.05
CA ASN A 202 -0.06 1.10 11.95
C ASN A 202 1.01 2.16 12.19
N VAL A 203 0.77 3.37 11.71
CA VAL A 203 1.52 4.52 12.19
C VAL A 203 1.11 4.69 13.65
N ALA A 204 1.94 4.17 14.55
CA ALA A 204 1.75 4.38 15.96
C ALA A 204 1.86 5.89 16.20
N THR A 205 0.72 6.56 16.36
CA THR A 205 0.68 7.90 16.90
C THR A 205 1.04 7.78 18.38
N THR A 206 2.33 7.89 18.69
CA THR A 206 2.71 8.13 20.07
C THR A 206 2.21 9.51 20.41
N THR A 207 1.07 9.61 21.09
CA THR A 207 0.68 10.80 21.81
C THR A 207 1.69 10.98 22.94
N GLY A 208 2.80 11.66 22.61
CA GLY A 208 3.70 12.14 23.64
C GLY A 208 2.90 13.08 24.55
N ALA A 209 2.92 12.82 25.85
CA ALA A 209 2.40 13.78 26.81
C ALA A 209 3.01 15.16 26.53
N PRO A 210 2.23 16.24 26.60
CA PRO A 210 2.78 17.56 26.38
C PRO A 210 3.92 17.79 27.36
N VAL A 211 5.13 17.95 26.84
CA VAL A 211 6.28 18.35 27.67
C VAL A 211 6.05 19.81 27.98
N THR A 212 5.57 20.09 29.18
CA THR A 212 5.48 21.44 29.70
C THR A 212 6.91 21.95 29.93
N GLY A 213 7.33 22.90 29.10
CA GLY A 213 8.49 23.73 29.35
C GLY A 213 9.82 23.17 28.86
N ASN A 214 10.10 23.31 27.58
CA ASN A 214 11.44 23.65 27.13
C ASN A 214 11.34 24.34 25.76
N VAL A 215 11.90 25.51 25.68
CA VAL A 215 12.07 26.24 24.41
C VAL A 215 13.12 25.45 23.60
N GLY A 216 12.64 24.56 22.76
CA GLY A 216 13.50 23.83 21.84
C GLY A 216 13.96 24.77 20.73
N THR A 217 15.24 25.01 20.61
CA THR A 217 15.84 25.53 19.38
C THR A 217 15.58 24.49 18.30
N THR A 218 14.79 24.82 17.29
CA THR A 218 14.68 24.01 16.10
C THR A 218 16.00 24.01 15.34
N ALA A 219 16.82 23.00 15.59
CA ALA A 219 17.85 22.64 14.64
C ALA A 219 17.16 21.75 13.60
N VAL A 220 17.21 22.15 12.35
CA VAL A 220 16.87 21.27 11.23
C VAL A 220 17.96 20.21 11.20
N GLY A 221 17.74 19.14 11.94
CA GLY A 221 18.59 17.97 11.87
C GLY A 221 18.28 17.20 10.59
N SER A 222 19.31 16.76 9.91
CA SER A 222 19.17 15.83 8.79
C SER A 222 18.48 14.57 9.27
N GLU A 223 17.30 14.28 8.73
CA GLU A 223 16.58 13.06 9.02
C GLU A 223 17.28 11.88 8.36
N SER A 224 17.68 10.91 9.13
CA SER A 224 18.10 9.61 8.61
C SER A 224 16.88 8.70 8.55
N VAL A 225 16.46 8.38 7.34
CA VAL A 225 15.45 7.34 7.10
C VAL A 225 16.11 5.99 7.29
N VAL A 226 15.78 5.28 8.35
CA VAL A 226 16.16 3.90 8.53
C VAL A 226 15.02 3.04 7.97
N ALA A 227 15.27 2.46 6.80
CA ALA A 227 14.42 1.41 6.26
C ALA A 227 14.78 0.09 6.96
N SER A 228 13.79 -0.56 7.54
CA SER A 228 13.88 -1.93 8.06
C SER A 228 13.15 -2.88 7.14
#